data_2a7a42c13659837c39ef10ecfa93dd8b
#
_entry.id   2a7a42c13659837c39ef10ecfa93dd8b
#
_cell.length_a   1.000
_cell.length_b   1.000
_cell.length_c   1.000
_cell.angle_alpha   90.00
_cell.angle_beta   90.00
_cell.angle_gamma   90.00
#
_symmetry.space_group_name_H-M   'P 1'
#
loop_
_entity.id
_entity.type
_entity.pdbx_description
1 polymer ?
#
loop_
_entity_poly.entity_id
_entity_poly.type
_entity_poly.pdbx_seq_one_letter_code
_entity_poly.pdbx_strand_id
1 'polypeptide(L)'
;MRIWRLSPVDPSDPEWDEYDTEPMFVRAESATRAQDLALAASLRFRRRTGYEKIEFNPWGRYKTLCEDVTDISNYSVDGPAQVL
;
A
#
# COMPACT_ATOMS: atom_id res chain seq x y z
N MET A 1 2.08 -10.15 -14.16
CA MET A 1 1.39 -9.47 -13.05
C MET A 1 0.90 -8.10 -13.48
N ARG A 2 0.19 -7.42 -12.64
CA ARG A 2 -0.27 -6.05 -12.89
C ARG A 2 0.41 -5.09 -11.94
N ILE A 3 0.36 -3.80 -12.26
CA ILE A 3 0.92 -2.74 -11.42
C ILE A 3 -0.24 -1.98 -10.78
N TRP A 4 -0.18 -1.84 -9.47
CA TRP A 4 -1.21 -1.19 -8.67
C TRP A 4 -0.65 0.04 -7.99
N ARG A 5 -1.45 1.11 -7.95
CA ARG A 5 -1.12 2.29 -7.15
C ARG A 5 -2.07 2.34 -5.96
N LEU A 6 -1.50 2.34 -4.77
CA LEU A 6 -2.26 2.46 -3.53
C LEU A 6 -1.96 3.80 -2.88
N SER A 7 -3.01 4.51 -2.53
CA SER A 7 -2.89 5.84 -1.94
C SER A 7 -4.00 6.05 -0.91
N PRO A 8 -3.81 6.96 0.07
CA PRO A 8 -4.87 7.30 1.01
C PRO A 8 -6.12 7.81 0.29
N VAL A 9 -7.29 7.34 0.71
CA VAL A 9 -8.57 7.89 0.24
C VAL A 9 -8.66 9.36 0.62
N ASP A 10 -8.30 9.67 1.87
CA ASP A 10 -8.24 11.04 2.37
C ASP A 10 -7.00 11.20 3.25
N PRO A 11 -5.91 11.77 2.71
CA PRO A 11 -4.67 11.90 3.49
C PRO A 11 -4.77 12.88 4.66
N SER A 12 -5.80 13.68 4.73
CA SER A 12 -6.04 14.59 5.86
C SER A 12 -6.77 13.92 7.03
N ASP A 13 -7.24 12.69 6.86
CA ASP A 13 -7.88 11.93 7.92
C ASP A 13 -6.87 11.69 9.06
N PRO A 14 -7.24 11.99 10.34
CA PRO A 14 -6.33 11.81 11.47
C PRO A 14 -5.75 10.41 11.64
N GLU A 15 -6.39 9.39 11.12
CA GLU A 15 -5.85 8.04 11.15
C GLU A 15 -4.54 7.89 10.37
N TRP A 16 -4.25 8.83 9.46
CA TRP A 16 -3.01 8.85 8.69
C TRP A 16 -1.88 9.61 9.36
N ASP A 17 -2.10 10.28 10.49
CA ASP A 17 -1.12 11.18 11.10
C ASP A 17 0.21 10.53 11.40
N GLU A 18 0.22 9.25 11.75
CA GLU A 18 1.43 8.51 12.10
C GLU A 18 2.00 7.67 10.95
N TYR A 19 1.45 7.82 9.75
CA TYR A 19 1.83 7.02 8.59
C TYR A 19 2.28 7.91 7.45
N ASP A 20 3.16 7.35 6.63
CA ASP A 20 3.52 7.97 5.37
C ASP A 20 2.32 7.89 4.42
N THR A 21 1.96 9.02 3.81
CA THR A 21 0.83 9.13 2.88
C THR A 21 1.26 9.10 1.41
N GLU A 22 2.54 8.91 1.13
CA GLU A 22 3.02 8.76 -0.24
C GLU A 22 2.41 7.53 -0.89
N PRO A 23 1.99 7.63 -2.16
CA PRO A 23 1.47 6.46 -2.87
C PRO A 23 2.49 5.33 -2.93
N MET A 24 2.01 4.11 -2.79
CA MET A 24 2.82 2.91 -3.01
C MET A 24 2.48 2.29 -4.35
N PHE A 25 3.51 1.92 -5.12
CA PHE A 25 3.34 1.14 -6.33
C PHE A 25 3.69 -0.32 -6.01
N VAL A 26 2.83 -1.23 -6.42
CA VAL A 26 2.96 -2.65 -6.06
C VAL A 26 2.74 -3.50 -7.30
N ARG A 27 3.65 -4.45 -7.51
CA ARG A 27 3.46 -5.49 -8.53
C ARG A 27 2.80 -6.69 -7.88
N ALA A 28 1.61 -7.05 -8.35
CA ALA A 28 0.84 -8.16 -7.81
C ALA A 28 -0.18 -8.67 -8.83
N GLU A 29 -0.64 -9.89 -8.64
CA GLU A 29 -1.63 -10.52 -9.50
C GLU A 29 -3.05 -10.00 -9.26
N SER A 30 -3.32 -9.38 -8.11
CA SER A 30 -4.65 -8.89 -7.74
C SER A 30 -4.57 -7.67 -6.82
N ALA A 31 -5.67 -6.92 -6.75
CA ALA A 31 -5.80 -5.79 -5.83
C ALA A 31 -5.64 -6.23 -4.37
N THR A 32 -6.25 -7.35 -4.00
CA THR A 32 -6.14 -7.89 -2.64
C THR A 32 -4.69 -8.17 -2.27
N ARG A 33 -3.94 -8.81 -3.16
CA ARG A 33 -2.53 -9.09 -2.92
C ARG A 33 -1.71 -7.81 -2.81
N ALA A 34 -2.00 -6.83 -3.67
CA ALA A 34 -1.33 -5.54 -3.62
C ALA A 34 -1.55 -4.83 -2.28
N GLN A 35 -2.77 -4.86 -1.79
CA GLN A 35 -3.11 -4.26 -0.49
C GLN A 35 -2.42 -4.97 0.67
N ASP A 36 -2.34 -6.30 0.63
CA ASP A 36 -1.63 -7.07 1.65
C ASP A 36 -0.14 -6.73 1.69
N LEU A 37 0.48 -6.57 0.53
CA LEU A 37 1.89 -6.19 0.43
C LEU A 37 2.13 -4.76 0.94
N ALA A 38 1.25 -3.82 0.60
CA ALA A 38 1.36 -2.45 1.07
C ALA A 38 1.20 -2.36 2.59
N LEU A 39 0.25 -3.10 3.15
CA LEU A 39 0.06 -3.18 4.60
C LEU A 39 1.31 -3.72 5.29
N ALA A 40 1.87 -4.82 4.77
CA ALA A 40 3.09 -5.40 5.33
C ALA A 40 4.27 -4.43 5.28
N ALA A 41 4.40 -3.67 4.18
CA ALA A 41 5.45 -2.66 4.06
C ALA A 41 5.29 -1.54 5.10
N SER A 42 4.05 -1.08 5.34
CA SER A 42 3.77 -0.05 6.33
C SER A 42 4.12 -0.51 7.75
N LEU A 43 3.88 -1.78 8.06
CA LEU A 43 4.19 -2.36 9.36
C LEU A 43 5.69 -2.38 9.66
N ARG A 44 6.53 -2.54 8.64
CA ARG A 44 7.99 -2.53 8.83
C ARG A 44 8.50 -1.22 9.40
N PHE A 45 7.92 -0.10 8.99
CA PHE A 45 8.29 1.20 9.54
C PHE A 45 7.85 1.35 10.99
N ARG A 46 6.69 0.83 11.31
CA ARG A 46 6.12 0.93 12.66
C ARG A 46 6.84 0.09 13.69
N ARG A 47 7.51 -0.96 13.28
CA ARG A 47 8.30 -1.81 14.20
C ARG A 47 9.32 -1.03 15.02
N ARG A 48 9.83 0.07 14.48
CA ARG A 48 10.82 0.90 15.18
C ARG A 48 10.27 1.59 16.41
N THR A 49 8.96 1.79 16.46
CA THR A 49 8.29 2.43 17.59
C THR A 49 7.80 1.43 18.63
N GLY A 50 7.79 0.15 18.32
CA GLY A 50 7.27 -0.89 19.19
C GLY A 50 5.76 -0.84 19.39
N TYR A 51 5.05 -0.05 18.60
CA TYR A 51 3.61 0.14 18.71
C TYR A 51 2.91 -0.21 17.42
N GLU A 52 2.22 -1.35 17.39
CA GLU A 52 1.53 -1.84 16.21
C GLU A 52 0.12 -2.30 16.55
N LYS A 53 -0.88 -1.75 15.85
CA LYS A 53 -2.25 -2.23 15.87
C LYS A 53 -2.70 -2.44 14.43
N ILE A 54 -2.59 -3.66 13.95
CA ILE A 54 -2.87 -4.00 12.57
C ILE A 54 -4.30 -3.64 12.16
N GLU A 55 -5.25 -3.87 13.04
CA GLU A 55 -6.68 -3.61 12.78
C GLU A 55 -7.00 -2.13 12.60
N PHE A 56 -6.14 -1.24 13.04
CA PHE A 56 -6.32 0.20 12.91
C PHE A 56 -5.36 0.84 11.91
N ASN A 57 -4.58 0.03 11.19
CA ASN A 57 -3.65 0.56 10.21
C ASN A 57 -4.42 1.03 8.96
N PRO A 58 -4.35 2.32 8.60
CA PRO A 58 -5.11 2.85 7.46
C PRO A 58 -4.66 2.30 6.10
N TRP A 59 -3.48 1.71 5.99
CA TRP A 59 -3.08 0.97 4.80
C TRP A 59 -3.88 -0.32 4.61
N GLY A 60 -4.78 -0.65 5.53
CA GLY A 60 -5.80 -1.66 5.31
C GLY A 60 -6.80 -1.24 4.23
N ARG A 61 -7.63 -2.16 3.79
CA ARG A 61 -8.43 -2.01 2.56
C ARG A 61 -9.40 -0.83 2.55
N TYR A 62 -9.96 -0.45 3.69
CA TYR A 62 -11.06 0.52 3.74
C TYR A 62 -10.61 2.00 3.70
N LYS A 63 -9.35 2.28 3.94
CA LYS A 63 -8.79 3.64 3.93
C LYS A 63 -7.89 3.91 2.73
N THR A 64 -7.73 2.95 1.87
CA THR A 64 -6.78 3.00 0.77
C THR A 64 -7.50 2.82 -0.57
N LEU A 65 -7.23 3.74 -1.49
CA LEU A 65 -7.64 3.62 -2.88
C LEU A 65 -6.62 2.75 -3.60
N CYS A 66 -7.08 1.70 -4.28
CA CYS A 66 -6.23 0.78 -5.02
C CYS A 66 -6.61 0.82 -6.50
N GLU A 67 -5.72 1.31 -7.33
CA GLU A 67 -5.96 1.50 -8.75
C GLU A 67 -5.01 0.65 -9.60
N ASP A 68 -5.56 -0.01 -10.63
CA ASP A 68 -4.76 -0.70 -11.63
C ASP A 68 -4.17 0.33 -12.59
N VAL A 69 -2.85 0.49 -12.54
CA VAL A 69 -2.14 1.46 -13.37
C VAL A 69 -1.18 0.80 -14.36
N THR A 70 -1.40 -0.47 -14.66
CA THR A 70 -0.53 -1.25 -15.54
C THR A 70 -0.26 -0.56 -16.87
N ASP A 71 -1.28 0.02 -17.49
CA ASP A 71 -1.17 0.61 -18.83
C ASP A 71 -0.45 1.97 -18.85
N ILE A 72 -0.35 2.63 -17.71
CA ILE A 72 0.27 3.96 -17.62
C ILE A 72 1.55 3.96 -16.78
N SER A 73 1.85 2.86 -16.11
CA SER A 73 3.03 2.73 -15.25
C SER A 73 4.29 2.45 -16.07
N ASN A 74 5.43 2.95 -15.58
CA ASN A 74 6.76 2.64 -16.13
C ASN A 74 7.38 1.39 -15.51
N TYR A 75 6.75 0.80 -14.51
CA TYR A 75 7.26 -0.40 -13.86
C TYR A 75 7.01 -1.64 -14.73
N SER A 76 7.97 -2.57 -14.70
CA SER A 76 7.82 -3.85 -15.38
C SER A 76 6.73 -4.70 -14.72
N VAL A 77 5.93 -5.38 -15.54
CA VAL A 77 4.95 -6.38 -15.07
C VAL A 77 5.62 -7.73 -14.77
N ASP A 78 6.87 -7.90 -15.19
CA ASP A 78 7.64 -9.12 -14.97
C ASP A 78 8.37 -9.04 -13.64
N GLY A 79 8.37 -10.15 -12.90
CA GLY A 79 9.04 -10.26 -11.63
C GLY A 79 8.10 -10.65 -10.49
N PRO A 80 8.63 -10.75 -9.26
CA PRO A 80 7.84 -11.19 -8.12
C PRO A 80 6.84 -10.14 -7.67
N ALA A 81 5.79 -10.57 -6.95
CA ALA A 81 4.89 -9.68 -6.26
C ALA A 81 5.67 -8.94 -5.16
N GLN A 82 5.69 -7.61 -5.24
CA GLN A 82 6.45 -6.80 -4.28
C GLN A 82 6.05 -5.33 -4.36
N VAL A 83 6.33 -4.59 -3.30
CA VAL A 83 6.28 -3.14 -3.30
C VAL A 83 7.50 -2.63 -4.08
N LEU A 84 7.25 -1.71 -5.00
CA LEU A 84 8.27 -1.22 -5.95
C LEU A 84 8.95 0.11 -5.52
#